data_034f3e5b922004b156fb4645d4cc7877
#
_entry.id   034f3e5b922004b156fb4645d4cc7877
#
_cell.length_a   1.000
_cell.length_b   1.000
_cell.length_c   1.000
_cell.angle_alpha   90.00
_cell.angle_beta   90.00
_cell.angle_gamma   90.00
#
_symmetry.space_group_name_H-M   'P 1'
#
loop_
_entity.id
_entity.type
_entity.pdbx_description
1 polymer ?
#
loop_
_entity_poly.entity_id
_entity_poly.type
_entity_poly.pdbx_seq_one_letter_code
_entity_poly.pdbx_strand_id
1 'polypeptide(L)'
;MPAPTKLRTFGNWAAGCDNGDLCQAGALMTDDASAPPVLLSIRRTAGPEGAITVRFQINGDPPVQLPLVFAVDGRTVGRGGTELTGDAAATLVAELVIGRTLAIAAGSGQLVGTVSLAGAAAALRWIDAEQGRVGTTGAIVARGDGVDNRPAPALPIVRAATIRGEAALLDPQLVTTMRRTAGCDGDGSSLPDQDSSPLGDGRTLAIVPCRAGAYNVASAVFVVENGAATPAQFDAPSAMPGDVPAVQQVVNARFEDGVLTSDAKGRGLGDCGVRQRFAWDGTRFRLIEQDEMGECRGSIDYIRTWTVRLVR
;
A
#
# COMPACT_ATOMS: atom_id res chain seq x y z
N MET A 1 3.01 9.85 -17.45
CA MET A 1 2.60 10.08 -16.04
C MET A 1 2.28 8.72 -15.42
N PRO A 2 2.55 8.51 -14.14
CA PRO A 2 2.10 7.33 -13.40
C PRO A 2 0.56 7.19 -13.50
N ALA A 3 0.10 5.95 -13.63
CA ALA A 3 -1.33 5.62 -13.70
C ALA A 3 -1.60 4.43 -12.76
N PRO A 4 -1.70 4.66 -11.44
CA PRO A 4 -2.04 3.60 -10.49
C PRO A 4 -3.34 2.89 -10.90
N THR A 5 -3.35 1.58 -10.71
CA THR A 5 -4.54 0.75 -10.99
C THR A 5 -5.60 0.96 -9.91
N LYS A 6 -6.79 0.41 -10.12
CA LYS A 6 -7.90 0.53 -9.18
C LYS A 6 -8.16 -0.80 -8.48
N LEU A 7 -8.49 -0.72 -7.19
CA LEU A 7 -8.97 -1.86 -6.42
C LEU A 7 -10.40 -2.24 -6.82
N ARG A 8 -10.73 -3.51 -6.57
CA ARG A 8 -12.07 -4.05 -6.69
C ARG A 8 -12.47 -4.81 -5.42
N THR A 9 -13.73 -4.72 -5.07
CA THR A 9 -14.31 -5.40 -3.91
C THR A 9 -15.21 -6.53 -4.35
N PHE A 10 -15.06 -7.69 -3.71
CA PHE A 10 -15.82 -8.92 -3.97
C PHE A 10 -16.33 -9.47 -2.63
N GLY A 11 -17.52 -9.06 -2.22
CA GLY A 11 -18.07 -9.44 -0.91
C GLY A 11 -17.16 -9.01 0.25
N ASN A 12 -16.55 -9.97 0.92
CA ASN A 12 -15.62 -9.73 2.03
C ASN A 12 -14.13 -9.79 1.60
N TRP A 13 -13.83 -9.43 0.34
CA TRP A 13 -12.48 -9.41 -0.20
C TRP A 13 -12.25 -8.17 -1.05
N ALA A 14 -11.08 -7.55 -0.90
CA ALA A 14 -10.56 -6.54 -1.82
C ALA A 14 -9.44 -7.16 -2.64
N ALA A 15 -9.34 -6.80 -3.93
CA ALA A 15 -8.26 -7.25 -4.79
C ALA A 15 -7.76 -6.11 -5.68
N GLY A 16 -6.49 -6.16 -6.05
CA GLY A 16 -5.82 -5.26 -6.95
C GLY A 16 -4.53 -5.83 -7.50
N CYS A 17 -4.08 -5.28 -8.61
CA CYS A 17 -2.79 -5.59 -9.20
C CYS A 17 -2.04 -4.28 -9.45
N ASP A 18 -0.73 -4.27 -9.32
CA ASP A 18 0.08 -3.14 -9.76
C ASP A 18 0.36 -3.20 -11.28
N ASN A 19 1.05 -2.19 -11.78
CA ASN A 19 1.45 -2.12 -13.19
C ASN A 19 2.53 -3.14 -13.60
N GLY A 20 3.04 -3.93 -12.66
CA GLY A 20 3.93 -5.07 -12.88
C GLY A 20 3.21 -6.41 -12.84
N ASP A 21 1.87 -6.40 -12.79
CA ASP A 21 1.01 -7.59 -12.64
C ASP A 21 1.29 -8.38 -11.33
N LEU A 22 1.88 -7.75 -10.29
CA LEU A 22 1.81 -8.30 -8.94
C LEU A 22 0.40 -8.06 -8.41
N CYS A 23 -0.35 -9.13 -8.21
CA CYS A 23 -1.72 -9.06 -7.71
C CYS A 23 -1.83 -9.50 -6.26
N GLN A 24 -2.75 -8.89 -5.52
CA GLN A 24 -3.07 -9.25 -4.14
C GLN A 24 -4.58 -9.26 -3.95
N ALA A 25 -5.05 -10.26 -3.19
CA ALA A 25 -6.39 -10.27 -2.61
C ALA A 25 -6.26 -10.28 -1.09
N GLY A 26 -6.99 -9.40 -0.41
CA GLY A 26 -7.03 -9.28 1.06
C GLY A 26 -8.44 -9.53 1.59
N ALA A 27 -8.55 -10.31 2.66
CA ALA A 27 -9.81 -10.49 3.35
C ALA A 27 -10.18 -9.23 4.15
N LEU A 28 -11.45 -8.88 4.11
CA LEU A 28 -12.05 -7.77 4.84
C LEU A 28 -12.91 -8.31 5.99
N MET A 29 -13.06 -7.53 7.04
CA MET A 29 -13.99 -7.86 8.12
C MET A 29 -15.43 -7.93 7.59
N THR A 30 -16.20 -8.79 8.20
CA THR A 30 -17.66 -8.73 8.11
C THR A 30 -18.19 -7.58 8.96
N ASP A 31 -19.37 -7.06 8.63
CA ASP A 31 -19.95 -5.90 9.32
C ASP A 31 -20.21 -6.16 10.81
N ASP A 32 -20.34 -7.43 11.21
CA ASP A 32 -20.60 -7.85 12.60
C ASP A 32 -19.33 -8.02 13.44
N ALA A 33 -18.14 -7.86 12.84
CA ALA A 33 -16.87 -8.12 13.55
C ALA A 33 -16.31 -6.84 14.19
N SER A 34 -16.02 -6.90 15.49
CA SER A 34 -15.45 -5.76 16.24
C SER A 34 -13.97 -5.50 15.97
N ALA A 35 -13.18 -6.52 15.64
CA ALA A 35 -11.80 -6.43 15.14
C ALA A 35 -11.37 -7.79 14.57
N PRO A 36 -10.59 -7.85 13.49
CA PRO A 36 -10.07 -9.12 13.02
C PRO A 36 -8.88 -9.51 13.91
N PRO A 37 -8.93 -10.65 14.58
CA PRO A 37 -7.74 -11.21 15.19
C PRO A 37 -6.72 -11.69 14.14
N VAL A 38 -7.19 -11.91 12.90
CA VAL A 38 -6.38 -12.38 11.79
C VAL A 38 -6.70 -11.63 10.51
N LEU A 39 -5.68 -11.04 9.89
CA LEU A 39 -5.75 -10.57 8.51
C LEU A 39 -5.17 -11.64 7.60
N LEU A 40 -5.84 -11.89 6.47
CA LEU A 40 -5.40 -12.84 5.44
C LEU A 40 -5.20 -12.10 4.14
N SER A 41 -4.02 -12.28 3.54
CA SER A 41 -3.74 -11.83 2.18
C SER A 41 -3.15 -12.95 1.33
N ILE A 42 -3.49 -12.92 0.05
CA ILE A 42 -3.00 -13.84 -0.99
C ILE A 42 -2.36 -12.98 -2.06
N ARG A 43 -1.06 -13.19 -2.31
CA ARG A 43 -0.31 -12.52 -3.38
C ARG A 43 0.01 -13.50 -4.49
N ARG A 44 -0.04 -13.01 -5.72
CA ARG A 44 0.41 -13.73 -6.91
C ARG A 44 1.36 -12.85 -7.70
N THR A 45 2.59 -13.31 -7.90
CA THR A 45 3.56 -12.60 -8.74
C THR A 45 3.23 -12.79 -10.23
N ALA A 46 3.71 -11.86 -11.05
CA ALA A 46 3.57 -11.93 -12.50
C ALA A 46 4.46 -13.03 -13.12
N GLY A 47 4.22 -13.32 -14.38
CA GLY A 47 5.00 -14.28 -15.17
C GLY A 47 4.54 -15.73 -15.01
N PRO A 48 5.00 -16.64 -15.89
CA PRO A 48 4.50 -18.02 -15.96
C PRO A 48 4.80 -18.82 -14.69
N GLU A 49 5.91 -18.55 -14.03
CA GLU A 49 6.29 -19.16 -12.75
C GLU A 49 5.87 -18.34 -11.53
N GLY A 50 4.92 -17.40 -11.71
CA GLY A 50 4.48 -16.51 -10.65
C GLY A 50 4.06 -17.26 -9.41
N ALA A 51 4.75 -17.02 -8.28
CA ALA A 51 4.50 -17.70 -7.03
C ALA A 51 3.23 -17.20 -6.34
N ILE A 52 2.52 -18.08 -5.65
CA ILE A 52 1.47 -17.74 -4.70
C ILE A 52 2.10 -17.66 -3.31
N THR A 53 1.79 -16.58 -2.59
CA THR A 53 2.12 -16.43 -1.18
C THR A 53 0.84 -16.14 -0.40
N VAL A 54 0.62 -16.88 0.68
CA VAL A 54 -0.48 -16.63 1.63
C VAL A 54 0.13 -16.11 2.92
N ARG A 55 -0.34 -14.96 3.39
CA ARG A 55 0.14 -14.34 4.63
C ARG A 55 -0.99 -14.16 5.62
N PHE A 56 -0.71 -14.53 6.86
CA PHE A 56 -1.56 -14.28 8.02
C PHE A 56 -0.87 -13.26 8.93
N GLN A 57 -1.52 -12.12 9.16
CA GLN A 57 -1.11 -11.20 10.19
C GLN A 57 -2.03 -11.39 11.39
N ILE A 58 -1.45 -11.79 12.51
CA ILE A 58 -2.17 -12.10 13.73
C ILE A 58 -1.77 -11.08 14.78
N ASN A 59 -2.74 -10.34 15.28
CA ASN A 59 -2.55 -9.38 16.35
C ASN A 59 -2.91 -10.07 17.67
N GLY A 60 -1.97 -10.15 18.57
CA GLY A 60 -2.17 -10.75 19.90
C GLY A 60 -0.91 -10.68 20.76
N ASP A 61 -1.12 -10.53 22.04
CA ASP A 61 -0.09 -10.65 23.06
C ASP A 61 -0.65 -11.65 24.12
N PRO A 62 0.04 -12.78 24.39
CA PRO A 62 1.32 -13.21 23.85
C PRO A 62 1.26 -13.66 22.37
N PRO A 63 2.43 -13.78 21.69
CA PRO A 63 2.49 -14.26 20.32
C PRO A 63 1.84 -15.64 20.16
N VAL A 64 1.17 -15.84 19.01
CA VAL A 64 0.48 -17.09 18.71
C VAL A 64 1.47 -18.24 18.56
N GLN A 65 1.15 -19.38 19.20
CA GLN A 65 1.97 -20.60 19.15
C GLN A 65 1.87 -21.28 17.78
N LEU A 66 3.01 -21.46 17.14
CA LEU A 66 3.13 -22.19 15.88
C LEU A 66 3.25 -23.70 16.09
N PRO A 67 2.96 -24.55 15.06
CA PRO A 67 2.40 -24.13 13.77
C PRO A 67 0.92 -23.75 13.86
N LEU A 68 0.46 -22.86 12.98
CA LEU A 68 -0.96 -22.64 12.80
C LEU A 68 -1.62 -23.84 12.16
N VAL A 69 -2.87 -24.11 12.51
CA VAL A 69 -3.73 -25.14 11.92
C VAL A 69 -4.85 -24.43 11.14
N PHE A 70 -5.02 -24.81 9.88
CA PHE A 70 -6.01 -24.23 8.99
C PHE A 70 -7.16 -25.23 8.78
N ALA A 71 -8.40 -24.79 9.00
CA ALA A 71 -9.58 -25.58 8.75
C ALA A 71 -10.59 -24.79 7.90
N VAL A 72 -11.02 -25.37 6.79
CA VAL A 72 -12.07 -24.83 5.91
C VAL A 72 -13.36 -25.60 6.18
N ASP A 73 -14.42 -24.89 6.53
CA ASP A 73 -15.74 -25.43 6.86
C ASP A 73 -15.66 -26.60 7.88
N GLY A 74 -14.78 -26.48 8.87
CA GLY A 74 -14.56 -27.46 9.93
C GLY A 74 -13.60 -28.61 9.57
N ARG A 75 -13.16 -28.73 8.33
CA ARG A 75 -12.20 -29.75 7.88
C ARG A 75 -10.77 -29.19 7.89
N THR A 76 -9.86 -29.81 8.62
CA THR A 76 -8.44 -29.44 8.59
C THR A 76 -7.86 -29.64 7.20
N VAL A 77 -7.29 -28.58 6.62
CA VAL A 77 -6.73 -28.55 5.26
C VAL A 77 -5.22 -28.33 5.23
N GLY A 78 -4.60 -27.96 6.34
CA GLY A 78 -3.16 -27.76 6.41
C GLY A 78 -2.67 -27.25 7.75
N ARG A 79 -1.34 -27.13 7.83
CA ARG A 79 -0.62 -26.52 8.96
C ARG A 79 0.56 -25.75 8.42
N GLY A 80 0.97 -24.70 9.13
CA GLY A 80 2.15 -23.91 8.71
C GLY A 80 2.44 -22.72 9.59
N GLY A 81 3.32 -21.86 9.12
CA GLY A 81 3.62 -20.58 9.74
C GLY A 81 2.61 -19.48 9.37
N THR A 82 2.97 -18.25 9.69
CA THR A 82 2.21 -17.05 9.30
C THR A 82 2.39 -16.68 7.83
N GLU A 83 3.32 -17.31 7.15
CA GLU A 83 3.51 -17.18 5.69
C GLU A 83 3.64 -18.59 5.08
N LEU A 84 2.90 -18.82 3.98
CA LEU A 84 2.95 -20.04 3.19
C LEU A 84 3.34 -19.70 1.76
N THR A 85 4.18 -20.55 1.16
CA THR A 85 4.63 -20.46 -0.23
C THR A 85 4.59 -21.85 -0.87
N GLY A 86 4.79 -21.94 -2.20
CA GLY A 86 4.85 -23.19 -2.93
C GLY A 86 3.58 -24.03 -2.78
N ASP A 87 3.76 -25.35 -2.66
CA ASP A 87 2.65 -26.32 -2.60
C ASP A 87 1.72 -26.09 -1.41
N ALA A 88 2.24 -25.67 -0.26
CA ALA A 88 1.43 -25.37 0.92
C ALA A 88 0.47 -24.19 0.67
N ALA A 89 0.95 -23.14 0.01
CA ALA A 89 0.12 -22.00 -0.38
C ALA A 89 -0.91 -22.43 -1.43
N ALA A 90 -0.48 -23.14 -2.48
CA ALA A 90 -1.37 -23.59 -3.55
C ALA A 90 -2.49 -24.51 -3.03
N THR A 91 -2.16 -25.45 -2.15
CA THR A 91 -3.13 -26.36 -1.51
C THR A 91 -4.15 -25.59 -0.69
N LEU A 92 -3.67 -24.66 0.19
CA LEU A 92 -4.59 -23.87 1.00
C LEU A 92 -5.51 -23.02 0.11
N VAL A 93 -4.95 -22.31 -0.88
CA VAL A 93 -5.75 -21.44 -1.77
C VAL A 93 -6.82 -22.23 -2.54
N ALA A 94 -6.52 -23.44 -3.00
CA ALA A 94 -7.50 -24.31 -3.64
C ALA A 94 -8.71 -24.63 -2.72
N GLU A 95 -8.48 -24.82 -1.43
CA GLU A 95 -9.54 -25.03 -0.43
C GLU A 95 -10.32 -23.74 -0.12
N LEU A 96 -9.63 -22.56 -0.09
CA LEU A 96 -10.29 -21.28 0.12
C LEU A 96 -11.27 -20.94 -1.01
N VAL A 97 -11.00 -21.37 -2.23
CA VAL A 97 -11.85 -21.12 -3.42
C VAL A 97 -13.22 -21.79 -3.30
N ILE A 98 -13.30 -22.95 -2.67
CA ILE A 98 -14.52 -23.75 -2.57
C ILE A 98 -15.23 -23.66 -1.20
N GLY A 99 -14.53 -23.10 -0.20
CA GLY A 99 -15.03 -22.98 1.18
C GLY A 99 -15.87 -21.74 1.43
N ARG A 100 -16.46 -21.67 2.61
CA ARG A 100 -17.23 -20.51 3.12
C ARG A 100 -16.54 -19.80 4.27
N THR A 101 -15.84 -20.56 5.12
CA THR A 101 -15.17 -20.02 6.31
C THR A 101 -13.85 -20.73 6.51
N LEU A 102 -12.78 -19.94 6.72
CA LEU A 102 -11.49 -20.44 7.18
C LEU A 102 -11.39 -20.18 8.68
N ALA A 103 -11.18 -21.22 9.48
CA ALA A 103 -10.79 -21.12 10.88
C ALA A 103 -9.27 -21.31 11.00
N ILE A 104 -8.64 -20.48 11.82
CA ILE A 104 -7.21 -20.54 12.12
C ILE A 104 -7.07 -20.81 13.61
N ALA A 105 -6.37 -21.88 13.97
CA ALA A 105 -6.05 -22.23 15.34
C ALA A 105 -4.54 -22.23 15.57
N ALA A 106 -4.12 -21.97 16.80
CA ALA A 106 -2.75 -22.17 17.24
C ALA A 106 -2.40 -23.66 17.29
N GLY A 107 -1.11 -23.99 17.34
CA GLY A 107 -0.65 -25.37 17.48
C GLY A 107 -1.17 -26.09 18.74
N SER A 108 -1.55 -25.33 19.77
CA SER A 108 -2.24 -25.81 20.97
C SER A 108 -3.70 -26.24 20.75
N GLY A 109 -4.30 -25.91 19.59
CA GLY A 109 -5.71 -26.10 19.29
C GLY A 109 -6.60 -24.90 19.66
N GLN A 110 -6.06 -23.86 20.28
CA GLN A 110 -6.81 -22.66 20.59
C GLN A 110 -7.19 -21.92 19.29
N LEU A 111 -8.49 -21.59 19.12
CA LEU A 111 -8.95 -20.79 17.99
C LEU A 111 -8.35 -19.38 18.06
N VAL A 112 -7.65 -18.98 17.01
CA VAL A 112 -7.05 -17.65 16.83
C VAL A 112 -8.07 -16.71 16.18
N GLY A 113 -8.77 -17.19 15.16
CA GLY A 113 -9.79 -16.40 14.48
C GLY A 113 -10.39 -17.11 13.27
N THR A 114 -11.35 -16.44 12.65
CA THR A 114 -12.04 -16.92 11.46
C THR A 114 -12.03 -15.84 10.37
N VAL A 115 -11.98 -16.29 9.11
CA VAL A 115 -12.02 -15.43 7.92
C VAL A 115 -13.18 -15.88 7.04
N SER A 116 -14.03 -14.93 6.64
CA SER A 116 -15.09 -15.19 5.65
C SER A 116 -14.50 -15.38 4.27
N LEU A 117 -14.88 -16.46 3.59
CA LEU A 117 -14.47 -16.73 2.21
C LEU A 117 -15.49 -16.23 1.17
N ALA A 118 -16.54 -15.51 1.60
CA ALA A 118 -17.51 -14.90 0.71
C ALA A 118 -16.85 -13.85 -0.18
N GLY A 119 -16.65 -14.18 -1.45
CA GLY A 119 -15.96 -13.33 -2.44
C GLY A 119 -14.53 -13.79 -2.78
N ALA A 120 -13.91 -14.68 -2.01
CA ALA A 120 -12.55 -15.17 -2.25
C ALA A 120 -12.37 -15.73 -3.68
N ALA A 121 -13.25 -16.65 -4.10
CA ALA A 121 -13.21 -17.22 -5.44
C ALA A 121 -13.36 -16.17 -6.54
N ALA A 122 -14.23 -15.17 -6.35
CA ALA A 122 -14.42 -14.10 -7.31
C ALA A 122 -13.20 -13.19 -7.42
N ALA A 123 -12.59 -12.83 -6.28
CA ALA A 123 -11.36 -12.03 -6.23
C ALA A 123 -10.19 -12.77 -6.92
N LEU A 124 -10.00 -14.05 -6.63
CA LEU A 124 -8.92 -14.86 -7.22
C LEU A 124 -9.16 -15.12 -8.71
N ARG A 125 -10.41 -15.33 -9.14
CA ARG A 125 -10.77 -15.44 -10.56
C ARG A 125 -10.51 -14.14 -11.31
N TRP A 126 -10.76 -13.00 -10.68
CA TRP A 126 -10.44 -11.69 -11.24
C TRP A 126 -8.91 -11.54 -11.39
N ILE A 127 -8.12 -11.97 -10.42
CA ILE A 127 -6.64 -12.00 -10.52
C ILE A 127 -6.18 -12.87 -11.69
N ASP A 128 -6.78 -14.05 -11.89
CA ASP A 128 -6.48 -14.90 -13.06
C ASP A 128 -6.73 -14.14 -14.37
N ALA A 129 -7.81 -13.35 -14.44
CA ALA A 129 -8.15 -12.56 -15.63
C ALA A 129 -7.16 -11.41 -15.87
N GLU A 130 -6.82 -10.63 -14.82
CA GLU A 130 -5.87 -9.51 -14.94
C GLU A 130 -4.48 -10.00 -15.37
N GLN A 131 -4.04 -11.14 -14.83
CA GLN A 131 -2.76 -11.75 -15.21
C GLN A 131 -2.82 -12.55 -16.53
N GLY A 132 -4.00 -12.62 -17.21
CA GLY A 132 -4.18 -13.36 -18.47
C GLY A 132 -4.02 -14.87 -18.33
N ARG A 133 -4.34 -15.44 -17.15
CA ARG A 133 -4.18 -16.86 -16.83
C ARG A 133 -5.44 -17.70 -17.04
N VAL A 134 -6.57 -17.06 -17.34
CA VAL A 134 -7.85 -17.78 -17.57
C VAL A 134 -7.68 -18.85 -18.65
N GLY A 135 -8.09 -20.08 -18.36
CA GLY A 135 -7.98 -21.22 -19.27
C GLY A 135 -6.58 -21.84 -19.33
N THR A 136 -5.65 -21.45 -18.46
CA THR A 136 -4.30 -22.03 -18.42
C THR A 136 -4.08 -22.93 -17.22
N THR A 137 -3.01 -23.72 -17.26
CA THR A 137 -2.56 -24.56 -16.13
C THR A 137 -2.10 -23.74 -14.92
N GLY A 138 -1.70 -22.47 -15.14
CA GLY A 138 -1.25 -21.54 -14.11
C GLY A 138 -2.38 -20.81 -13.39
N ALA A 139 -3.65 -20.87 -13.85
CA ALA A 139 -4.77 -20.22 -13.19
C ALA A 139 -5.04 -20.79 -11.78
N ILE A 140 -5.48 -19.93 -10.85
CA ILE A 140 -5.89 -20.34 -9.51
C ILE A 140 -7.28 -20.97 -9.55
N VAL A 141 -8.24 -20.26 -10.16
CA VAL A 141 -9.67 -20.63 -10.20
C VAL A 141 -10.10 -21.03 -11.60
N ALA A 142 -9.78 -20.22 -12.59
CA ALA A 142 -10.24 -20.41 -13.97
C ALA A 142 -9.29 -21.30 -14.78
N ARG A 143 -8.98 -22.50 -14.26
CA ARG A 143 -8.04 -23.46 -14.82
C ARG A 143 -8.49 -24.01 -16.17
N GLY A 144 -7.51 -24.39 -16.98
CA GLY A 144 -7.64 -25.08 -18.25
C GLY A 144 -6.30 -25.66 -18.68
N ASP A 145 -6.24 -26.20 -19.90
CA ASP A 145 -5.06 -26.88 -20.44
C ASP A 145 -4.10 -25.95 -21.20
N GLY A 146 -4.43 -24.66 -21.29
CA GLY A 146 -3.59 -23.66 -21.95
C GLY A 146 -2.25 -23.48 -21.24
N VAL A 147 -1.22 -23.15 -22.02
CA VAL A 147 0.12 -22.85 -21.47
C VAL A 147 0.11 -21.47 -20.84
N ASP A 148 0.59 -21.37 -19.60
CA ASP A 148 0.83 -20.10 -18.94
C ASP A 148 2.22 -19.57 -19.34
N ASN A 149 2.28 -18.71 -20.35
CA ASN A 149 3.52 -18.19 -20.93
C ASN A 149 3.61 -16.67 -21.01
N ARG A 150 2.67 -15.94 -20.40
CA ARG A 150 2.68 -14.48 -20.40
C ARG A 150 3.83 -13.95 -19.54
N PRO A 151 4.78 -13.17 -20.11
CA PRO A 151 5.87 -12.61 -19.35
C PRO A 151 5.38 -11.52 -18.39
N ALA A 152 6.10 -11.31 -17.30
CA ALA A 152 5.85 -10.16 -16.43
C ALA A 152 6.07 -8.84 -17.20
N PRO A 153 5.21 -7.83 -17.00
CA PRO A 153 5.41 -6.51 -17.60
C PRO A 153 6.72 -5.87 -17.14
N ALA A 154 7.35 -5.11 -18.04
CA ALA A 154 8.52 -4.32 -17.69
C ALA A 154 8.10 -3.10 -16.86
N LEU A 155 8.72 -2.93 -15.70
CA LEU A 155 8.46 -1.78 -14.84
C LEU A 155 9.11 -0.51 -15.40
N PRO A 156 8.45 0.66 -15.26
CA PRO A 156 9.09 1.95 -15.51
C PRO A 156 10.35 2.11 -14.66
N ILE A 157 11.34 2.83 -15.19
CA ILE A 157 12.58 3.10 -14.46
C ILE A 157 12.55 4.53 -13.96
N VAL A 158 12.77 4.72 -12.66
CA VAL A 158 13.00 6.04 -12.05
C VAL A 158 14.42 6.08 -11.52
N ARG A 159 15.16 7.13 -11.88
CA ARG A 159 16.49 7.42 -11.35
C ARG A 159 16.37 8.43 -10.24
N ALA A 160 16.73 8.05 -9.01
CA ALA A 160 16.80 8.96 -7.89
C ALA A 160 18.09 9.79 -7.94
N ALA A 161 17.99 11.05 -7.55
CA ALA A 161 19.18 11.89 -7.36
C ALA A 161 19.97 11.45 -6.11
N THR A 162 21.27 11.66 -6.14
CA THR A 162 22.11 11.48 -4.97
C THR A 162 21.96 12.69 -4.04
N ILE A 163 21.46 12.46 -2.83
CA ILE A 163 21.32 13.50 -1.82
C ILE A 163 22.65 13.70 -1.09
N ARG A 164 23.16 14.95 -1.11
CA ARG A 164 24.39 15.35 -0.41
C ARG A 164 24.22 16.74 0.18
N GLY A 165 25.02 17.05 1.22
CA GLY A 165 25.01 18.35 1.88
C GLY A 165 24.04 18.41 3.05
N GLU A 166 23.83 19.62 3.53
CA GLU A 166 22.95 19.92 4.66
C GLU A 166 21.77 20.76 4.20
N ALA A 167 20.65 20.68 4.92
CA ALA A 167 19.51 21.53 4.68
C ALA A 167 19.83 22.96 5.14
N ALA A 168 19.39 23.94 4.35
CA ALA A 168 19.43 25.34 4.80
C ALA A 168 18.40 25.56 5.92
N LEU A 169 18.76 26.42 6.87
CA LEU A 169 17.79 26.90 7.86
C LEU A 169 16.72 27.73 7.15
N LEU A 170 15.47 27.46 7.45
CA LEU A 170 14.34 28.16 6.87
C LEU A 170 14.07 29.45 7.65
N ASP A 171 14.14 30.60 6.97
CA ASP A 171 13.75 31.86 7.54
C ASP A 171 12.24 31.85 7.90
N PRO A 172 11.82 32.34 9.11
CA PRO A 172 10.40 32.36 9.49
C PRO A 172 9.50 33.17 8.53
N GLN A 173 10.05 34.25 7.90
CA GLN A 173 9.30 35.02 6.92
C GLN A 173 9.10 34.25 5.62
N LEU A 174 10.10 33.42 5.22
CA LEU A 174 9.99 32.51 4.09
C LEU A 174 8.93 31.45 4.36
N VAL A 175 8.91 30.84 5.56
CA VAL A 175 7.89 29.90 5.97
C VAL A 175 6.48 30.53 5.92
N THR A 176 6.32 31.72 6.43
CA THR A 176 5.06 32.48 6.34
C THR A 176 4.61 32.68 4.89
N THR A 177 5.57 33.01 4.00
CA THR A 177 5.30 33.19 2.58
C THR A 177 4.88 31.86 1.92
N MET A 178 5.57 30.74 2.21
CA MET A 178 5.20 29.41 1.73
C MET A 178 3.80 29.02 2.16
N ARG A 179 3.44 29.24 3.44
CA ARG A 179 2.09 28.98 3.96
C ARG A 179 1.02 29.76 3.19
N ARG A 180 1.25 31.04 2.95
CA ARG A 180 0.33 31.90 2.18
C ARG A 180 0.20 31.42 0.74
N THR A 181 1.32 31.09 0.08
CA THR A 181 1.33 30.57 -1.29
C THR A 181 0.55 29.28 -1.42
N ALA A 182 0.63 28.42 -0.42
CA ALA A 182 -0.06 27.13 -0.39
C ALA A 182 -1.54 27.22 0.06
N GLY A 183 -2.01 28.40 0.49
CA GLY A 183 -3.36 28.58 1.03
C GLY A 183 -3.60 27.82 2.32
N CYS A 184 -2.57 27.73 3.20
CA CYS A 184 -2.68 27.06 4.48
C CYS A 184 -3.62 27.79 5.44
N ASP A 185 -4.36 27.03 6.26
CA ASP A 185 -5.28 27.59 7.26
C ASP A 185 -4.51 28.25 8.42
N GLY A 186 -4.99 29.40 8.88
CA GLY A 186 -4.48 30.10 10.07
C GLY A 186 -3.00 30.49 10.02
N ASP A 187 -2.46 30.87 11.17
CA ASP A 187 -1.05 31.26 11.35
C ASP A 187 -0.10 30.07 11.55
N GLY A 188 -0.65 28.88 11.76
CA GLY A 188 0.11 27.66 11.99
C GLY A 188 0.52 27.39 13.42
N SER A 189 0.16 28.25 14.38
CA SER A 189 0.56 28.12 15.79
C SER A 189 0.11 26.83 16.46
N SER A 190 -0.93 26.17 15.95
CA SER A 190 -1.44 24.88 16.43
C SER A 190 -0.96 23.67 15.63
N LEU A 191 -0.10 23.87 14.62
CA LEU A 191 0.42 22.82 13.76
C LEU A 191 1.81 22.37 14.22
N PRO A 192 2.25 21.17 13.84
CA PRO A 192 3.64 20.76 14.01
C PRO A 192 4.60 21.76 13.31
N ASP A 193 5.84 21.79 13.77
CA ASP A 193 6.89 22.56 13.10
C ASP A 193 7.09 22.06 11.65
N GLN A 194 7.57 22.97 10.79
CA GLN A 194 7.99 22.59 9.44
C GLN A 194 9.24 21.72 9.51
N ASP A 195 9.36 20.80 8.56
CA ASP A 195 10.55 19.98 8.39
C ASP A 195 11.38 20.47 7.20
N SER A 196 12.72 20.34 7.29
CA SER A 196 13.64 20.65 6.21
C SER A 196 14.69 19.57 6.04
N SER A 197 14.97 19.22 4.79
CA SER A 197 15.92 18.17 4.44
C SER A 197 16.73 18.56 3.20
N PRO A 198 17.98 18.12 3.07
CA PRO A 198 18.76 18.40 1.87
C PRO A 198 18.17 17.65 0.65
N LEU A 199 18.22 18.30 -0.53
CA LEU A 199 17.90 17.69 -1.82
C LEU A 199 19.13 17.54 -2.74
N GLY A 200 20.30 17.94 -2.26
CA GLY A 200 21.53 18.03 -3.06
C GLY A 200 21.63 19.35 -3.83
N ASP A 201 22.84 19.64 -4.33
CA ASP A 201 23.15 20.82 -5.16
C ASP A 201 22.72 22.16 -4.54
N GLY A 202 22.84 22.29 -3.21
CA GLY A 202 22.45 23.52 -2.47
C GLY A 202 20.94 23.71 -2.32
N ARG A 203 20.12 22.73 -2.69
CA ARG A 203 18.66 22.76 -2.54
C ARG A 203 18.20 22.10 -1.25
N THR A 204 17.16 22.68 -0.67
CA THR A 204 16.51 22.19 0.55
C THR A 204 15.05 21.90 0.26
N LEU A 205 14.58 20.73 0.68
CA LEU A 205 13.16 20.40 0.79
C LEU A 205 12.60 21.12 2.01
N ALA A 206 11.46 21.76 1.85
CA ALA A 206 10.67 22.28 2.97
C ALA A 206 9.28 21.60 2.95
N ILE A 207 8.94 20.93 4.04
CA ILE A 207 7.63 20.33 4.28
C ILE A 207 6.92 21.22 5.30
N VAL A 208 5.90 21.94 4.84
CA VAL A 208 5.23 22.98 5.62
C VAL A 208 3.82 22.52 5.98
N PRO A 209 3.53 22.19 7.25
CA PRO A 209 2.20 21.82 7.69
C PRO A 209 1.18 22.92 7.41
N CYS A 210 0.06 22.56 6.78
CA CYS A 210 -1.01 23.48 6.38
C CYS A 210 -2.29 23.28 7.15
N ARG A 211 -2.62 22.03 7.44
CA ARG A 211 -3.87 21.66 8.12
C ARG A 211 -3.67 20.39 8.92
N ALA A 212 -4.21 20.33 10.12
CA ALA A 212 -4.26 19.11 10.94
C ALA A 212 -5.70 18.68 11.17
N GLY A 213 -5.96 17.40 10.92
CA GLY A 213 -7.17 16.70 11.36
C GLY A 213 -6.84 15.76 12.53
N ALA A 214 -7.80 14.95 12.94
CA ALA A 214 -7.65 14.05 14.09
C ALA A 214 -6.50 13.01 13.92
N TYR A 215 -6.16 12.63 12.69
CA TYR A 215 -5.16 11.60 12.38
C TYR A 215 -4.34 11.87 11.10
N ASN A 216 -4.59 12.99 10.44
CA ASN A 216 -3.87 13.41 9.23
C ASN A 216 -3.39 14.85 9.37
N VAL A 217 -2.13 15.07 9.04
CA VAL A 217 -1.54 16.39 8.85
C VAL A 217 -1.24 16.57 7.37
N ALA A 218 -1.91 17.51 6.73
CA ALA A 218 -1.64 17.89 5.35
C ALA A 218 -0.53 18.95 5.32
N SER A 219 0.50 18.73 4.51
CA SER A 219 1.67 19.59 4.40
C SER A 219 1.93 19.98 2.94
N ALA A 220 2.18 21.24 2.67
CA ALA A 220 2.65 21.72 1.38
C ALA A 220 4.17 21.46 1.24
N VAL A 221 4.60 21.20 0.01
CA VAL A 221 5.98 20.82 -0.29
C VAL A 221 6.63 21.85 -1.20
N PHE A 222 7.78 22.38 -0.77
CA PHE A 222 8.55 23.36 -1.50
C PHE A 222 10.01 22.93 -1.68
N VAL A 223 10.63 23.43 -2.72
CA VAL A 223 12.08 23.40 -2.91
C VAL A 223 12.62 24.82 -2.66
N VAL A 224 13.57 24.93 -1.75
CA VAL A 224 14.25 26.17 -1.42
C VAL A 224 15.64 26.16 -2.02
N GLU A 225 15.95 27.16 -2.83
CA GLU A 225 17.25 27.37 -3.46
C GLU A 225 17.61 28.86 -3.40
N ASN A 226 18.83 29.21 -2.96
CA ASN A 226 19.30 30.59 -2.82
C ASN A 226 18.33 31.51 -2.04
N GLY A 227 17.69 31.00 -1.00
CA GLY A 227 16.73 31.74 -0.17
C GLY A 227 15.35 31.94 -0.80
N ALA A 228 15.08 31.42 -1.98
CA ALA A 228 13.78 31.47 -2.65
C ALA A 228 13.07 30.12 -2.58
N ALA A 229 11.78 30.12 -2.24
CA ALA A 229 10.94 28.89 -2.20
C ALA A 229 10.07 28.79 -3.46
N THR A 230 10.08 27.62 -4.09
CA THR A 230 9.19 27.29 -5.21
C THR A 230 8.39 26.03 -4.86
N PRO A 231 7.09 25.93 -5.25
CA PRO A 231 6.34 24.70 -5.08
C PRO A 231 7.05 23.51 -5.72
N ALA A 232 7.19 22.43 -4.97
CA ALA A 232 7.80 21.21 -5.49
C ALA A 232 6.94 20.61 -6.62
N GLN A 233 7.59 20.14 -7.66
CA GLN A 233 6.93 19.50 -8.79
C GLN A 233 6.79 18.00 -8.53
N PHE A 234 5.65 17.42 -8.93
CA PHE A 234 5.35 16.00 -8.84
C PHE A 234 4.88 15.48 -10.20
N ASP A 235 5.11 14.20 -10.48
CA ASP A 235 4.60 13.55 -11.70
C ASP A 235 3.26 12.83 -11.49
N ALA A 236 2.78 12.75 -10.26
CA ALA A 236 1.47 12.24 -9.88
C ALA A 236 0.86 13.09 -8.76
N PRO A 237 -0.47 13.27 -8.73
CA PRO A 237 -1.12 13.94 -7.62
C PRO A 237 -0.96 13.14 -6.32
N SER A 238 -0.97 13.83 -5.18
CA SER A 238 -1.14 13.16 -3.90
C SER A 238 -2.58 12.67 -3.77
N ALA A 239 -2.74 11.55 -3.08
CA ALA A 239 -4.06 10.94 -2.87
C ALA A 239 -4.81 11.64 -1.71
N MET A 240 -4.94 12.96 -1.78
CA MET A 240 -5.78 13.71 -0.84
C MET A 240 -7.22 13.75 -1.35
N PRO A 241 -8.21 13.44 -0.51
CA PRO A 241 -9.60 13.70 -0.86
C PRO A 241 -9.88 15.21 -0.89
N GLY A 242 -10.59 15.69 -1.90
CA GLY A 242 -11.01 17.09 -2.04
C GLY A 242 -10.44 17.78 -3.28
N ASP A 243 -10.55 19.12 -3.30
CA ASP A 243 -10.05 19.95 -4.40
C ASP A 243 -8.51 19.88 -4.48
N VAL A 244 -7.99 19.89 -5.71
CA VAL A 244 -6.54 19.91 -5.94
C VAL A 244 -6.01 21.30 -5.52
N PRO A 245 -5.18 21.39 -4.47
CA PRO A 245 -4.65 22.65 -4.02
C PRO A 245 -3.69 23.25 -5.05
N ALA A 246 -3.53 24.57 -5.04
CA ALA A 246 -2.59 25.30 -5.93
C ALA A 246 -1.14 24.82 -5.77
N VAL A 247 -0.76 24.42 -4.56
CA VAL A 247 0.51 23.76 -4.23
C VAL A 247 0.19 22.35 -3.77
N GLN A 248 0.84 21.35 -4.36
CA GLN A 248 0.62 19.97 -3.97
C GLN A 248 0.91 19.76 -2.49
N GLN A 249 -0.02 19.12 -1.80
CA GLN A 249 0.12 18.75 -0.40
C GLN A 249 0.26 17.22 -0.29
N VAL A 250 0.98 16.79 0.71
CA VAL A 250 1.16 15.39 1.12
C VAL A 250 0.65 15.22 2.54
N VAL A 251 0.31 13.99 2.92
CA VAL A 251 -0.30 13.71 4.23
C VAL A 251 0.65 12.91 5.09
N ASN A 252 0.79 13.28 6.38
CA ASN A 252 1.67 12.61 7.34
C ASN A 252 3.06 12.39 6.74
N ALA A 253 3.60 13.42 6.12
CA ALA A 253 4.81 13.39 5.32
C ALA A 253 6.05 12.99 6.12
N ARG A 254 6.94 12.24 5.48
CA ARG A 254 8.31 12.01 5.95
C ARG A 254 9.25 11.99 4.76
N PHE A 255 10.46 12.49 4.95
CA PHE A 255 11.50 12.45 3.92
C PHE A 255 12.75 11.79 4.48
N GLU A 256 13.11 10.66 3.88
CA GLU A 256 14.29 9.88 4.27
C GLU A 256 14.97 9.35 3.00
N ASP A 257 16.29 9.43 2.93
CA ASP A 257 17.11 8.86 1.84
C ASP A 257 16.64 9.26 0.42
N GLY A 258 16.17 10.49 0.24
CA GLY A 258 15.70 10.98 -1.06
C GLY A 258 14.30 10.51 -1.44
N VAL A 259 13.56 9.91 -0.50
CA VAL A 259 12.19 9.44 -0.69
C VAL A 259 11.25 10.22 0.24
N LEU A 260 10.27 10.88 -0.34
CA LEU A 260 9.15 11.51 0.34
C LEU A 260 7.99 10.51 0.42
N THR A 261 7.50 10.26 1.63
CA THR A 261 6.31 9.43 1.85
C THR A 261 5.09 10.29 2.14
N SER A 262 3.93 9.82 1.74
CA SER A 262 2.61 10.39 2.06
C SER A 262 1.70 9.26 2.50
N ASP A 263 1.14 9.33 3.72
CA ASP A 263 0.25 8.30 4.30
C ASP A 263 -1.09 8.95 4.67
N ALA A 264 -2.02 8.95 3.72
CA ALA A 264 -3.36 9.50 3.88
C ALA A 264 -4.29 8.42 4.43
N LYS A 265 -4.61 8.48 5.71
CA LYS A 265 -5.54 7.56 6.37
C LYS A 265 -6.99 7.96 6.09
N GLY A 266 -7.82 6.99 5.73
CA GLY A 266 -9.27 7.19 5.58
C GLY A 266 -10.00 7.32 6.93
N ARG A 267 -9.46 6.68 7.99
CA ARG A 267 -9.91 6.84 9.38
C ARG A 267 -8.79 6.55 10.38
N GLY A 268 -9.02 6.86 11.66
CA GLY A 268 -7.99 6.79 12.71
C GLY A 268 -7.36 5.40 12.92
N LEU A 269 -8.09 4.32 12.64
CA LEU A 269 -7.55 2.96 12.71
C LEU A 269 -6.47 2.66 11.65
N GLY A 270 -6.40 3.46 10.56
CA GLY A 270 -5.42 3.27 9.50
C GLY A 270 -5.64 2.00 8.67
N ASP A 271 -6.83 1.44 8.68
CA ASP A 271 -7.24 0.25 7.94
C ASP A 271 -7.84 0.57 6.56
N CYS A 272 -7.79 1.83 6.14
CA CYS A 272 -8.10 2.30 4.80
C CYS A 272 -7.36 3.61 4.51
N GLY A 273 -7.13 3.88 3.24
CA GLY A 273 -6.44 5.08 2.78
C GLY A 273 -5.49 4.80 1.63
N VAL A 274 -4.57 5.73 1.41
CA VAL A 274 -3.55 5.63 0.34
C VAL A 274 -2.19 5.99 0.91
N ARG A 275 -1.19 5.16 0.61
CA ARG A 275 0.22 5.38 0.89
C ARG A 275 0.97 5.60 -0.40
N GLN A 276 1.73 6.67 -0.49
CA GLN A 276 2.53 7.02 -1.66
C GLN A 276 3.98 7.26 -1.26
N ARG A 277 4.88 6.86 -2.15
CA ARG A 277 6.31 7.13 -2.03
C ARG A 277 6.80 7.80 -3.30
N PHE A 278 7.51 8.91 -3.15
CA PHE A 278 8.03 9.70 -4.25
C PHE A 278 9.55 9.81 -4.10
N ALA A 279 10.30 9.47 -5.14
CA ALA A 279 11.73 9.71 -5.19
C ALA A 279 12.04 11.07 -5.82
N TRP A 280 12.99 11.79 -5.26
CA TRP A 280 13.54 12.99 -5.87
C TRP A 280 14.46 12.61 -7.03
N ASP A 281 14.18 13.11 -8.26
CA ASP A 281 14.98 12.82 -9.45
C ASP A 281 16.01 13.92 -9.80
N GLY A 282 16.12 14.94 -8.92
CA GLY A 282 16.94 16.11 -9.14
C GLY A 282 16.15 17.32 -9.65
N THR A 283 14.92 17.14 -10.11
CA THR A 283 14.05 18.22 -10.61
C THR A 283 12.63 18.16 -10.05
N ARG A 284 12.11 16.96 -9.80
CA ARG A 284 10.75 16.73 -9.31
C ARG A 284 10.67 15.45 -8.50
N PHE A 285 9.58 15.29 -7.77
CA PHE A 285 9.21 14.06 -7.08
C PHE A 285 8.49 13.12 -8.04
N ARG A 286 9.02 11.90 -8.18
CA ARG A 286 8.49 10.84 -9.06
C ARG A 286 7.82 9.77 -8.21
N LEU A 287 6.56 9.47 -8.51
CA LEU A 287 5.84 8.39 -7.84
C LEU A 287 6.54 7.05 -8.12
N ILE A 288 7.06 6.44 -7.07
CA ILE A 288 7.76 5.15 -7.17
C ILE A 288 6.95 3.98 -6.62
N GLU A 289 5.99 4.26 -5.72
CA GLU A 289 5.12 3.25 -5.14
C GLU A 289 3.81 3.87 -4.68
N GLN A 290 2.70 3.18 -4.91
CA GLN A 290 1.42 3.47 -4.30
C GLN A 290 0.78 2.18 -3.81
N ASP A 291 0.36 2.18 -2.55
CA ASP A 291 -0.45 1.14 -1.94
C ASP A 291 -1.78 1.75 -1.48
N GLU A 292 -2.88 1.02 -1.65
CA GLU A 292 -4.23 1.51 -1.36
C GLU A 292 -5.05 0.45 -0.64
N MET A 293 -5.94 0.89 0.24
CA MET A 293 -7.04 0.12 0.78
C MET A 293 -8.29 1.03 0.80
N GLY A 294 -9.18 0.80 -0.15
CA GLY A 294 -10.40 1.59 -0.30
C GLY A 294 -11.48 1.24 0.72
N GLU A 295 -11.39 0.07 1.33
CA GLU A 295 -12.39 -0.47 2.25
C GLU A 295 -11.95 -0.30 3.70
N CYS A 296 -12.64 0.57 4.47
CA CYS A 296 -12.40 0.72 5.92
C CYS A 296 -12.99 -0.45 6.71
N ARG A 297 -12.52 -1.67 6.43
CA ARG A 297 -13.02 -2.94 6.97
C ARG A 297 -11.91 -3.80 7.55
N GLY A 298 -11.06 -3.19 8.38
CA GLY A 298 -10.09 -3.86 9.25
C GLY A 298 -8.78 -4.29 8.60
N SER A 299 -8.63 -4.24 7.27
CA SER A 299 -7.38 -4.67 6.62
C SER A 299 -6.36 -3.53 6.61
N ILE A 300 -5.22 -3.74 7.27
CA ILE A 300 -4.06 -2.83 7.22
C ILE A 300 -3.00 -3.29 6.21
N ASP A 301 -3.20 -4.42 5.54
CA ASP A 301 -2.34 -4.93 4.47
C ASP A 301 -2.78 -4.30 3.14
N TYR A 302 -2.30 -3.09 2.88
CA TYR A 302 -2.65 -2.31 1.69
C TYR A 302 -2.17 -3.02 0.42
N ILE A 303 -2.93 -2.87 -0.64
CA ILE A 303 -2.70 -3.50 -1.93
C ILE A 303 -1.93 -2.53 -2.83
N ARG A 304 -0.84 -2.99 -3.40
CA ARG A 304 -0.04 -2.20 -4.34
C ARG A 304 -0.79 -1.95 -5.63
N THR A 305 -0.83 -0.66 -6.03
CA THR A 305 -1.49 -0.20 -7.26
C THR A 305 -0.51 0.42 -8.27
N TRP A 306 0.71 0.75 -7.82
CA TRP A 306 1.79 1.27 -8.67
C TRP A 306 3.15 0.91 -8.12
N THR A 307 4.07 0.58 -9.03
CA THR A 307 5.49 0.36 -8.69
C THR A 307 6.41 0.71 -9.85
N VAL A 308 7.69 0.92 -9.55
CA VAL A 308 8.75 1.17 -10.53
C VAL A 308 10.02 0.43 -10.17
N ARG A 309 10.95 0.34 -11.09
CA ARG A 309 12.33 -0.02 -10.79
C ARG A 309 13.11 1.25 -10.43
N LEU A 310 13.35 1.44 -9.14
CA LEU A 310 14.16 2.56 -8.64
C LEU A 310 15.65 2.26 -8.84
N VAL A 311 16.36 3.22 -9.44
CA VAL A 311 17.83 3.17 -9.64
C VAL A 311 18.44 4.37 -8.93
N ARG A 312 19.48 4.14 -8.16
CA ARG A 312 20.27 5.17 -7.45
C ARG A 312 21.66 5.31 -8.08
#